data_ce07c64e0794742cc27eab5a6879de49
#
_entry.id   ce07c64e0794742cc27eab5a6879de49
#
_cell.length_a   1.000
_cell.length_b   1.000
_cell.length_c   1.000
_cell.angle_alpha   90.00
_cell.angle_beta   90.00
_cell.angle_gamma   90.00
#
_symmetry.space_group_name_H-M   'P 1'
#
loop_
_entity.id
_entity.type
_entity.pdbx_description
1 polymer ?
#
loop_
_entity_poly.entity_id
_entity_poly.type
_entity_poly.pdbx_seq_one_letter_code
_entity_poly.pdbx_strand_id
1 'polypeptide(L)'
;MDGQRAGAEGGTGANAHRPRTGIGRRRILALAAGTGALVTAGRIPGLAHADTDDPLVGSWMVVGTPPGGPQRILASFLPGGVLIRTAPFQQAAPSGLGVTKMFISTTHGAWNRTSDTEVGLTIIGFAFDEAGRFLATQRIRAVLEINDAGDEFNGAAKTDFLGADSTLLASVSATVRGSRIAVEVST
;
A
#
# COMPACT_ATOMS: atom_id res chain seq x y z
N MET A 1 -57.16 18.44 27.78
CA MET A 1 -57.19 17.23 28.61
C MET A 1 -55.76 16.79 28.70
N ASP A 2 -54.98 17.38 29.56
CA ASP A 2 -54.70 17.08 30.95
C ASP A 2 -54.13 15.70 31.18
N GLY A 3 -52.91 15.64 31.69
CA GLY A 3 -52.26 14.43 32.12
C GLY A 3 -50.80 14.63 32.53
N GLN A 4 -50.57 15.62 33.36
CA GLN A 4 -49.37 15.82 34.17
C GLN A 4 -49.20 14.69 35.19
N ARG A 5 -48.00 14.10 35.32
CA ARG A 5 -47.50 13.72 36.64
C ARG A 5 -45.97 13.54 36.64
N ALA A 6 -45.43 14.30 37.55
CA ALA A 6 -44.07 14.30 38.05
C ALA A 6 -43.75 13.03 38.90
N GLY A 7 -42.49 12.69 39.02
CA GLY A 7 -41.92 11.73 39.96
C GLY A 7 -40.42 11.98 40.04
N ALA A 8 -40.04 12.82 41.01
CA ALA A 8 -38.68 13.01 41.48
C ALA A 8 -38.35 11.91 42.54
N GLU A 9 -37.08 11.55 42.62
CA GLU A 9 -36.33 11.10 43.79
C GLU A 9 -35.07 10.41 43.22
N GLY A 10 -33.81 10.83 43.40
CA GLY A 10 -33.19 11.07 44.69
C GLY A 10 -32.26 9.88 44.93
N GLY A 11 -31.00 9.96 44.46
CA GLY A 11 -29.99 8.89 44.65
C GLY A 11 -28.58 9.47 44.68
N THR A 12 -28.24 10.08 45.84
CA THR A 12 -26.84 10.37 46.25
C THR A 12 -26.06 9.06 46.42
N GLY A 13 -24.97 8.90 45.70
CA GLY A 13 -24.10 7.73 45.77
C GLY A 13 -22.64 8.06 45.54
N ALA A 14 -21.99 8.46 46.60
CA ALA A 14 -20.59 8.22 46.99
C ALA A 14 -19.48 8.28 45.93
N ASN A 15 -18.71 9.36 46.01
CA ASN A 15 -17.33 9.49 45.54
C ASN A 15 -16.44 8.36 46.12
N ALA A 16 -16.07 7.42 45.26
CA ALA A 16 -14.96 6.50 45.54
C ALA A 16 -13.67 7.05 44.89
N HIS A 17 -12.91 7.71 45.70
CA HIS A 17 -11.55 8.17 45.42
C HIS A 17 -10.65 6.93 45.17
N ARG A 18 -10.27 6.66 43.89
CA ARG A 18 -9.23 5.66 43.57
C ARG A 18 -7.87 6.37 43.54
N PRO A 19 -6.89 5.87 44.29
CA PRO A 19 -5.56 6.43 44.31
C PRO A 19 -4.87 6.11 42.97
N ARG A 20 -4.33 7.17 42.34
CA ARG A 20 -3.39 7.09 41.23
C ARG A 20 -2.09 6.50 41.73
N THR A 21 -1.85 5.22 41.47
CA THR A 21 -0.52 4.62 41.62
C THR A 21 0.39 5.22 40.53
N GLY A 22 1.26 6.11 40.97
CA GLY A 22 2.35 6.66 40.15
C GLY A 22 3.29 5.52 39.75
N ILE A 23 3.38 5.23 38.46
CA ILE A 23 4.42 4.34 37.92
C ILE A 23 5.74 5.11 37.99
N GLY A 24 6.56 4.72 38.96
CA GLY A 24 7.85 5.32 39.22
C GLY A 24 8.81 5.21 38.04
N ARG A 25 9.25 6.38 37.57
CA ARG A 25 10.35 6.59 36.60
C ARG A 25 11.73 6.26 37.20
N ARG A 26 11.93 5.10 37.77
CA ARG A 26 13.26 4.72 38.31
C ARG A 26 13.50 3.23 38.24
N ARG A 27 13.69 2.69 37.01
CA ARG A 27 14.36 1.38 36.82
C ARG A 27 14.73 1.13 35.35
N ILE A 28 15.38 2.10 34.69
CA ILE A 28 16.11 1.86 33.44
C ILE A 28 17.49 2.51 33.58
N LEU A 29 18.32 1.91 34.41
CA LEU A 29 19.76 2.21 34.43
C LEU A 29 20.49 1.16 35.27
N ALA A 30 20.61 -0.05 34.72
CA ALA A 30 21.64 -1.02 35.10
C ALA A 30 21.50 -2.28 34.23
N LEU A 31 21.99 -2.23 33.03
CA LEU A 31 22.55 -3.39 32.28
C LEU A 31 23.34 -2.88 31.07
N ALA A 32 24.45 -2.24 31.33
CA ALA A 32 25.43 -1.92 30.33
C ALA A 32 26.80 -2.40 30.83
N ALA A 33 27.02 -3.68 30.83
CA ALA A 33 28.35 -4.29 30.85
C ALA A 33 28.20 -5.77 30.53
N GLY A 34 28.39 -6.17 29.30
CA GLY A 34 28.42 -7.57 28.94
C GLY A 34 28.36 -7.82 27.46
N THR A 35 29.54 -8.02 26.85
CA THR A 35 29.78 -8.70 25.58
C THR A 35 29.19 -8.07 24.33
N GLY A 36 30.07 -7.42 23.58
CA GLY A 36 29.87 -7.08 22.17
C GLY A 36 29.51 -8.32 21.33
N ALA A 37 28.24 -8.64 21.23
CA ALA A 37 27.73 -9.41 20.15
C ALA A 37 27.69 -8.44 18.96
N LEU A 38 28.65 -8.60 18.03
CA LEU A 38 28.49 -8.15 16.65
C LEU A 38 27.14 -8.68 16.20
N VAL A 39 26.13 -7.84 16.16
CA VAL A 39 24.94 -8.08 15.37
C VAL A 39 25.43 -8.02 13.93
N THR A 40 25.92 -9.15 13.43
CA THR A 40 25.95 -9.36 12.00
C THR A 40 24.52 -9.14 11.57
N ALA A 41 24.26 -8.03 10.87
CA ALA A 41 23.01 -7.76 10.22
C ALA A 41 22.75 -8.98 9.33
N GLY A 42 22.03 -9.95 9.87
CA GLY A 42 21.64 -11.15 9.16
C GLY A 42 20.82 -10.65 7.98
N ARG A 43 21.37 -10.80 6.78
CA ARG A 43 20.59 -10.63 5.55
C ARG A 43 19.39 -11.54 5.72
N ILE A 44 18.21 -10.98 5.84
CA ILE A 44 16.96 -11.72 5.76
C ILE A 44 17.01 -12.37 4.37
N PRO A 45 17.05 -13.70 4.23
CA PRO A 45 17.09 -14.32 2.93
C PRO A 45 15.81 -13.93 2.19
N GLY A 46 15.93 -13.25 1.05
CA GLY A 46 14.80 -12.82 0.22
C GLY A 46 14.57 -11.32 0.09
N LEU A 47 15.24 -10.45 0.84
CA LEU A 47 15.29 -9.02 0.55
C LEU A 47 16.59 -8.73 -0.20
N ALA A 48 16.64 -9.05 -1.48
CA ALA A 48 17.61 -8.44 -2.38
C ALA A 48 17.27 -6.94 -2.41
N HIS A 49 18.10 -6.11 -1.78
CA HIS A 49 17.98 -4.67 -1.90
C HIS A 49 18.24 -4.35 -3.38
N ALA A 50 17.24 -3.75 -4.02
CA ALA A 50 17.43 -3.23 -5.36
C ALA A 50 18.56 -2.20 -5.30
N ASP A 51 19.62 -2.47 -6.05
CA ASP A 51 20.78 -1.60 -6.13
C ASP A 51 20.38 -0.26 -6.77
N THR A 52 21.13 0.79 -6.46
CA THR A 52 20.96 2.11 -7.12
C THR A 52 21.16 2.02 -8.63
N ASP A 53 21.95 1.05 -9.09
CA ASP A 53 22.30 0.83 -10.48
C ASP A 53 21.38 -0.18 -11.20
N ASP A 54 20.33 -0.68 -10.50
CA ASP A 54 19.35 -1.56 -11.13
C ASP A 54 18.64 -0.82 -12.28
N PRO A 55 18.63 -1.40 -13.50
CA PRO A 55 17.98 -0.77 -14.67
C PRO A 55 16.50 -0.50 -14.49
N LEU A 56 15.81 -1.09 -13.50
CA LEU A 56 14.41 -0.73 -13.22
C LEU A 56 14.28 0.57 -12.42
N VAL A 57 15.31 0.97 -11.66
CA VAL A 57 15.27 2.22 -10.87
C VAL A 57 15.07 3.41 -11.78
N GLY A 58 14.03 4.21 -11.49
CA GLY A 58 13.66 5.38 -12.29
C GLY A 58 12.14 5.54 -12.43
N SER A 59 11.75 6.46 -13.30
CA SER A 59 10.34 6.76 -13.58
C SER A 59 9.91 6.18 -14.92
N TRP A 60 8.67 5.68 -14.94
CA TRP A 60 8.13 4.90 -16.05
C TRP A 60 6.73 5.35 -16.41
N MET A 61 6.46 5.45 -17.71
CA MET A 61 5.11 5.52 -18.23
C MET A 61 4.64 4.09 -18.52
N VAL A 62 3.55 3.68 -17.87
CA VAL A 62 3.04 2.32 -17.93
C VAL A 62 1.65 2.31 -18.53
N VAL A 63 1.39 1.36 -19.41
CA VAL A 63 0.05 1.05 -19.93
C VAL A 63 -0.38 -0.27 -19.33
N GLY A 64 -1.41 -0.23 -18.50
CA GLY A 64 -2.10 -1.43 -18.02
C GLY A 64 -3.34 -1.67 -18.87
N THR A 65 -3.60 -2.91 -19.25
CA THR A 65 -4.75 -3.28 -20.07
C THR A 65 -5.63 -4.30 -19.33
N PRO A 66 -6.49 -3.83 -18.41
CA PRO A 66 -7.54 -4.66 -17.84
C PRO A 66 -8.69 -4.89 -18.86
N PRO A 67 -9.68 -5.73 -18.56
CA PRO A 67 -10.84 -5.98 -19.43
C PRO A 67 -11.61 -4.72 -19.86
N GLY A 68 -11.56 -3.65 -19.06
CA GLY A 68 -12.21 -2.37 -19.37
C GLY A 68 -11.45 -1.44 -20.32
N GLY A 69 -10.30 -1.89 -20.86
CA GLY A 69 -9.48 -1.13 -21.80
C GLY A 69 -8.21 -0.53 -21.18
N PRO A 70 -7.33 0.07 -22.01
CA PRO A 70 -6.03 0.52 -21.58
C PRO A 70 -6.11 1.73 -20.63
N GLN A 71 -5.23 1.74 -19.62
CA GLN A 71 -5.06 2.81 -18.65
C GLN A 71 -3.61 3.27 -18.63
N ARG A 72 -3.39 4.57 -18.59
CA ARG A 72 -2.05 5.17 -18.45
C ARG A 72 -1.73 5.36 -16.97
N ILE A 73 -0.54 4.99 -16.58
CA ILE A 73 -0.08 4.90 -15.21
C ILE A 73 1.33 5.49 -15.16
N LEU A 74 1.66 6.20 -14.09
CA LEU A 74 3.03 6.57 -13.76
C LEU A 74 3.52 5.68 -12.63
N ALA A 75 4.74 5.17 -12.76
CA ALA A 75 5.38 4.36 -11.73
C ALA A 75 6.81 4.84 -11.50
N SER A 76 7.23 4.92 -10.24
CA SER A 76 8.60 5.23 -9.86
C SER A 76 9.15 4.09 -9.02
N PHE A 77 10.15 3.41 -9.56
CA PHE A 77 10.89 2.38 -8.85
C PHE A 77 12.11 3.03 -8.20
N LEU A 78 12.18 2.93 -6.88
CA LEU A 78 13.24 3.55 -6.08
C LEU A 78 14.24 2.50 -5.61
N PRO A 79 15.50 2.88 -5.36
CA PRO A 79 16.47 2.00 -4.72
C PRO A 79 15.92 1.44 -3.41
N GLY A 80 16.37 0.27 -3.02
CA GLY A 80 15.88 -0.39 -1.81
C GLY A 80 14.55 -1.09 -1.96
N GLY A 81 14.01 -1.21 -3.21
CA GLY A 81 12.82 -1.99 -3.49
C GLY A 81 11.50 -1.28 -3.21
N VAL A 82 11.48 0.04 -3.12
CA VAL A 82 10.26 0.83 -2.95
C VAL A 82 9.64 1.16 -4.30
N LEU A 83 8.31 1.10 -4.41
CA LEU A 83 7.55 1.46 -5.60
C LEU A 83 6.41 2.42 -5.23
N ILE A 84 6.31 3.51 -6.00
CA ILE A 84 5.18 4.44 -5.97
C ILE A 84 4.51 4.41 -7.33
N ARG A 85 3.19 4.31 -7.35
CA ARG A 85 2.42 4.27 -8.59
C ARG A 85 1.20 5.20 -8.49
N THR A 86 0.95 5.93 -9.57
CA THR A 86 -0.25 6.76 -9.75
C THR A 86 -1.00 6.30 -10.99
N ALA A 87 -2.26 5.95 -10.84
CA ALA A 87 -3.18 5.58 -11.90
C ALA A 87 -4.21 6.70 -12.11
N PRO A 88 -5.06 6.62 -13.15
CA PRO A 88 -6.18 7.54 -13.29
C PRO A 88 -6.99 7.59 -12.01
N PHE A 89 -7.24 8.82 -11.53
CA PHE A 89 -7.95 9.06 -10.27
C PHE A 89 -9.33 8.40 -10.23
N GLN A 90 -10.08 8.46 -11.34
CA GLN A 90 -11.38 7.83 -11.49
C GLN A 90 -11.27 6.63 -12.44
N GLN A 91 -11.85 5.52 -12.05
CA GLN A 91 -11.89 4.29 -12.84
C GLN A 91 -13.27 3.64 -12.79
N ALA A 92 -13.58 2.81 -13.79
CA ALA A 92 -14.71 1.90 -13.70
C ALA A 92 -14.48 0.90 -12.57
N ALA A 93 -15.47 0.69 -11.74
CA ALA A 93 -15.38 -0.30 -10.67
C ALA A 93 -15.61 -1.71 -11.25
N PRO A 94 -14.84 -2.72 -10.81
CA PRO A 94 -15.14 -4.10 -11.16
C PRO A 94 -16.46 -4.56 -10.54
N SER A 95 -17.11 -5.50 -11.18
CA SER A 95 -18.30 -6.16 -10.62
C SER A 95 -17.94 -6.75 -9.24
N GLY A 96 -18.83 -6.59 -8.27
CA GLY A 96 -18.60 -7.03 -6.88
C GLY A 96 -18.33 -5.90 -5.89
N LEU A 97 -17.98 -4.69 -6.34
CA LEU A 97 -17.86 -3.52 -5.45
C LEU A 97 -19.19 -2.77 -5.22
N GLY A 98 -20.26 -3.12 -5.93
CA GLY A 98 -21.58 -2.51 -5.75
C GLY A 98 -21.71 -1.07 -6.25
N VAL A 99 -20.70 -0.56 -6.96
CA VAL A 99 -20.68 0.78 -7.58
C VAL A 99 -20.22 0.67 -9.04
N THR A 100 -20.53 1.68 -9.87
CA THR A 100 -20.08 1.72 -11.27
C THR A 100 -18.76 2.42 -11.47
N LYS A 101 -18.41 3.32 -10.55
CA LYS A 101 -17.18 4.11 -10.57
C LYS A 101 -16.51 4.05 -9.21
N MET A 102 -15.20 4.16 -9.22
CA MET A 102 -14.38 4.23 -8.01
C MET A 102 -13.28 5.28 -8.18
N PHE A 103 -12.83 5.82 -7.06
CA PHE A 103 -11.72 6.75 -6.96
C PHE A 103 -10.56 6.04 -6.28
N ILE A 104 -9.36 6.17 -6.86
CA ILE A 104 -8.18 5.42 -6.40
C ILE A 104 -7.17 6.39 -5.80
N SER A 105 -6.62 6.03 -4.63
CA SER A 105 -5.47 6.72 -4.06
C SER A 105 -4.20 6.47 -4.87
N THR A 106 -3.16 7.27 -4.64
CA THR A 106 -1.78 6.87 -4.94
C THR A 106 -1.50 5.54 -4.25
N THR A 107 -0.74 4.68 -4.90
CA THR A 107 -0.42 3.35 -4.40
C THR A 107 1.07 3.24 -4.08
N HIS A 108 1.38 2.55 -3.00
CA HIS A 108 2.74 2.30 -2.54
C HIS A 108 3.00 0.81 -2.44
N GLY A 109 4.22 0.40 -2.63
CA GLY A 109 4.55 -1.01 -2.56
C GLY A 109 6.03 -1.31 -2.54
N ALA A 110 6.30 -2.59 -2.70
CA ALA A 110 7.64 -3.12 -2.73
C ALA A 110 7.86 -3.92 -4.02
N TRP A 111 9.11 -3.94 -4.48
CA TRP A 111 9.56 -4.74 -5.59
C TRP A 111 10.92 -5.36 -5.30
N ASN A 112 11.21 -6.46 -5.95
CA ASN A 112 12.53 -7.10 -5.92
C ASN A 112 12.75 -7.90 -7.21
N ARG A 113 14.01 -8.11 -7.55
CA ARG A 113 14.37 -9.03 -8.61
C ARG A 113 14.12 -10.48 -8.20
N THR A 114 13.52 -11.23 -9.11
CA THR A 114 13.36 -12.68 -9.01
C THR A 114 14.35 -13.42 -9.89
N SER A 115 14.87 -12.75 -10.95
CA SER A 115 15.99 -13.19 -11.78
C SER A 115 16.69 -11.97 -12.41
N ASP A 116 17.65 -12.19 -13.31
CA ASP A 116 18.37 -11.11 -14.00
C ASP A 116 17.44 -10.22 -14.85
N THR A 117 16.37 -10.78 -15.40
CA THR A 117 15.42 -10.06 -16.23
C THR A 117 14.03 -9.88 -15.59
N GLU A 118 13.71 -10.65 -14.54
CA GLU A 118 12.38 -10.68 -13.96
C GLU A 118 12.31 -9.95 -12.61
N VAL A 119 11.22 -9.26 -12.39
CA VAL A 119 10.90 -8.51 -11.17
C VAL A 119 9.51 -8.86 -10.67
N GLY A 120 9.43 -9.23 -9.40
CA GLY A 120 8.17 -9.36 -8.68
C GLY A 120 7.84 -8.09 -7.91
N LEU A 121 6.55 -7.71 -7.85
CA LEU A 121 6.11 -6.56 -7.08
C LEU A 121 4.75 -6.78 -6.40
N THR A 122 4.56 -6.05 -5.31
CA THR A 122 3.27 -5.93 -4.61
C THR A 122 3.02 -4.47 -4.26
N ILE A 123 1.84 -3.97 -4.60
CA ILE A 123 1.43 -2.58 -4.40
C ILE A 123 0.09 -2.56 -3.67
N ILE A 124 -0.06 -1.63 -2.74
CA ILE A 124 -1.29 -1.38 -1.98
C ILE A 124 -1.79 0.03 -2.25
N GLY A 125 -3.09 0.15 -2.45
CA GLY A 125 -3.82 1.41 -2.52
C GLY A 125 -5.24 1.25 -1.99
N PHE A 126 -6.01 2.32 -2.03
CA PHE A 126 -7.38 2.33 -1.52
C PHE A 126 -8.34 2.81 -2.60
N ALA A 127 -9.50 2.16 -2.64
CA ALA A 127 -10.62 2.53 -3.49
C ALA A 127 -11.74 3.17 -2.65
N PHE A 128 -12.35 4.22 -3.19
CA PHE A 128 -13.40 4.99 -2.57
C PHE A 128 -14.58 5.17 -3.54
N ASP A 129 -15.78 5.38 -3.02
CA ASP A 129 -16.93 5.78 -3.82
C ASP A 129 -16.95 7.30 -4.11
N GLU A 130 -17.98 7.77 -4.81
CA GLU A 130 -18.16 9.19 -5.15
C GLU A 130 -18.36 10.09 -3.92
N ALA A 131 -18.77 9.55 -2.79
CA ALA A 131 -18.91 10.27 -1.52
C ALA A 131 -17.63 10.21 -0.66
N GLY A 132 -16.55 9.63 -1.17
CA GLY A 132 -15.28 9.46 -0.46
C GLY A 132 -15.30 8.36 0.60
N ARG A 133 -16.30 7.46 0.59
CA ARG A 133 -16.35 6.34 1.52
C ARG A 133 -15.47 5.21 1.02
N PHE A 134 -14.74 4.59 1.94
CA PHE A 134 -13.89 3.44 1.63
C PHE A 134 -14.72 2.28 1.04
N LEU A 135 -14.27 1.75 -0.09
CA LEU A 135 -14.84 0.59 -0.75
C LEU A 135 -13.99 -0.66 -0.55
N ALA A 136 -12.68 -0.54 -0.81
CA ALA A 136 -11.79 -1.69 -0.78
C ALA A 136 -10.32 -1.28 -0.64
N THR A 137 -9.51 -2.17 -0.11
CA THR A 137 -8.06 -2.16 -0.32
C THR A 137 -7.75 -2.79 -1.66
N GLN A 138 -7.05 -2.06 -2.52
CA GLN A 138 -6.53 -2.55 -3.79
C GLN A 138 -5.15 -3.17 -3.54
N ARG A 139 -5.00 -4.48 -3.73
CA ARG A 139 -3.72 -5.19 -3.69
C ARG A 139 -3.36 -5.65 -5.09
N ILE A 140 -2.31 -5.07 -5.65
CA ILE A 140 -1.80 -5.38 -6.98
C ILE A 140 -0.53 -6.20 -6.83
N ARG A 141 -0.46 -7.33 -7.52
CA ARG A 141 0.75 -8.14 -7.67
C ARG A 141 1.06 -8.26 -9.13
N ALA A 142 2.33 -8.09 -9.50
CA ALA A 142 2.75 -8.25 -10.88
C ALA A 142 4.12 -8.92 -10.98
N VAL A 143 4.34 -9.51 -12.14
CA VAL A 143 5.64 -9.98 -12.59
C VAL A 143 5.95 -9.22 -13.87
N LEU A 144 7.12 -8.60 -13.91
CA LEU A 144 7.59 -7.78 -15.03
C LEU A 144 8.87 -8.42 -15.59
N GLU A 145 8.99 -8.41 -16.91
CA GLU A 145 10.20 -8.79 -17.63
C GLU A 145 10.79 -7.55 -18.31
N ILE A 146 12.03 -7.21 -17.99
CA ILE A 146 12.75 -6.03 -18.48
C ILE A 146 13.58 -6.46 -19.68
N ASN A 147 13.57 -5.63 -20.72
CA ASN A 147 14.43 -5.84 -21.89
C ASN A 147 15.92 -5.59 -21.56
N ASP A 148 16.82 -6.05 -22.44
CA ASP A 148 18.27 -5.93 -22.28
C ASP A 148 18.74 -4.45 -22.25
N ALA A 149 18.04 -3.55 -22.90
CA ALA A 149 18.34 -2.12 -22.89
C ALA A 149 17.96 -1.43 -21.57
N GLY A 150 17.11 -2.05 -20.76
CA GLY A 150 16.65 -1.51 -19.49
C GLY A 150 15.68 -0.32 -19.62
N ASP A 151 15.05 -0.16 -20.78
CA ASP A 151 14.18 0.98 -21.11
C ASP A 151 12.72 0.59 -21.38
N GLU A 152 12.43 -0.71 -21.52
CA GLU A 152 11.08 -1.25 -21.64
C GLU A 152 10.89 -2.45 -20.71
N PHE A 153 9.65 -2.65 -20.26
CA PHE A 153 9.24 -3.91 -19.64
C PHE A 153 7.84 -4.34 -20.11
N ASN A 154 7.59 -5.62 -20.05
CA ASN A 154 6.27 -6.22 -20.23
C ASN A 154 5.95 -7.10 -19.01
N GLY A 155 4.67 -7.40 -18.79
CA GLY A 155 4.32 -8.28 -17.70
C GLY A 155 2.82 -8.51 -17.54
N ALA A 156 2.50 -9.22 -16.47
CA ALA A 156 1.14 -9.51 -16.06
C ALA A 156 0.91 -9.03 -14.63
N ALA A 157 -0.25 -8.44 -14.41
CA ALA A 157 -0.68 -7.96 -13.11
C ALA A 157 -2.02 -8.57 -12.72
N LYS A 158 -2.19 -8.83 -11.43
CA LYS A 158 -3.46 -9.20 -10.81
C LYS A 158 -3.77 -8.22 -9.69
N THR A 159 -4.95 -7.62 -9.75
CA THR A 159 -5.49 -6.73 -8.72
C THR A 159 -6.58 -7.43 -7.96
N ASP A 160 -6.41 -7.59 -6.66
CA ASP A 160 -7.44 -8.06 -5.74
C ASP A 160 -8.02 -6.85 -4.99
N PHE A 161 -9.34 -6.75 -4.91
CA PHE A 161 -10.06 -5.76 -4.11
C PHE A 161 -10.56 -6.45 -2.85
N LEU A 162 -10.08 -5.99 -1.70
CA LEU A 162 -10.33 -6.59 -0.40
C LEU A 162 -11.19 -5.67 0.44
N GLY A 163 -12.26 -6.20 1.03
CA GLY A 163 -13.08 -5.50 2.01
C GLY A 163 -12.30 -5.09 3.27
N ALA A 164 -12.93 -4.34 4.15
CA ALA A 164 -12.33 -3.91 5.41
C ALA A 164 -11.91 -5.09 6.31
N ASP A 165 -12.59 -6.21 6.20
CA ASP A 165 -12.30 -7.48 6.88
C ASP A 165 -11.32 -8.38 6.10
N SER A 166 -10.70 -7.85 5.05
CA SER A 166 -9.80 -8.58 4.14
C SER A 166 -10.47 -9.66 3.28
N THR A 167 -11.79 -9.73 3.22
CA THR A 167 -12.50 -10.62 2.28
C THR A 167 -12.28 -10.17 0.83
N LEU A 168 -12.13 -11.13 -0.08
CA LEU A 168 -11.99 -10.86 -1.51
C LEU A 168 -13.35 -10.47 -2.10
N LEU A 169 -13.48 -9.23 -2.55
CA LEU A 169 -14.69 -8.70 -3.19
C LEU A 169 -14.66 -8.86 -4.71
N ALA A 170 -13.51 -8.62 -5.32
CA ALA A 170 -13.31 -8.73 -6.76
C ALA A 170 -11.84 -8.99 -7.09
N SER A 171 -11.59 -9.52 -8.30
CA SER A 171 -10.24 -9.72 -8.81
C SER A 171 -10.21 -9.39 -10.30
N VAL A 172 -9.18 -8.68 -10.75
CA VAL A 172 -9.00 -8.25 -12.14
C VAL A 172 -7.58 -8.56 -12.57
N SER A 173 -7.41 -9.20 -13.72
CA SER A 173 -6.11 -9.41 -14.36
C SER A 173 -5.91 -8.39 -15.49
N ALA A 174 -4.66 -8.00 -15.71
CA ALA A 174 -4.26 -7.08 -16.78
C ALA A 174 -2.89 -7.47 -17.33
N THR A 175 -2.63 -7.18 -18.59
CA THR A 175 -1.27 -7.07 -19.11
C THR A 175 -0.73 -5.69 -18.80
N VAL A 176 0.58 -5.56 -18.64
CA VAL A 176 1.25 -4.28 -18.40
C VAL A 176 2.46 -4.14 -19.32
N ARG A 177 2.65 -2.93 -19.83
CA ARG A 177 3.84 -2.55 -20.60
C ARG A 177 4.32 -1.21 -20.09
N GLY A 178 5.62 -1.07 -19.85
CA GLY A 178 6.25 0.17 -19.42
C GLY A 178 7.34 0.61 -20.34
N SER A 179 7.49 1.93 -20.47
CA SER A 179 8.64 2.57 -21.10
C SER A 179 9.23 3.61 -20.15
N ARG A 180 10.56 3.70 -20.13
CA ARG A 180 11.30 4.62 -19.27
C ARG A 180 11.02 6.06 -19.66
N ILE A 181 10.86 6.93 -18.68
CA ILE A 181 10.78 8.38 -18.91
C ILE A 181 12.21 8.92 -18.95
N ALA A 182 12.60 9.39 -20.13
CA ALA A 182 13.89 10.04 -20.33
C ALA A 182 13.82 11.53 -19.97
N VAL A 183 14.96 12.11 -19.60
CA VAL A 183 15.09 13.56 -19.44
C VAL A 183 15.24 14.18 -20.83
N GLU A 184 14.32 15.05 -21.20
CA GLU A 184 14.41 15.85 -22.43
C GLU A 184 15.04 17.21 -22.09
N VAL A 185 16.15 17.53 -22.74
CA VAL A 185 16.81 18.83 -22.60
C VAL A 185 16.33 19.71 -23.77
N SER A 186 15.62 20.80 -23.45
CA SER A 186 15.25 21.81 -24.45
C SER A 186 16.51 22.52 -24.97
N THR A 187 16.77 22.44 -26.24
CA THR A 187 17.83 23.20 -26.95
C THR A 187 17.31 24.54 -27.43
#